data_87697b393bf8d804f1abc77c4fb6c947
#
_entry.id   87697b393bf8d804f1abc77c4fb6c947
#
_cell.length_a   1.000
_cell.length_b   1.000
_cell.length_c   1.000
_cell.angle_alpha   90.00
_cell.angle_beta   90.00
_cell.angle_gamma   90.00
#
_symmetry.space_group_name_H-M   'P 1'
#
loop_
_entity.id
_entity.type
_entity.pdbx_description
1 polymer ?
#
loop_
_entity_poly.entity_id
_entity_poly.type
_entity_poly.pdbx_seq_one_letter_code
_entity_poly.pdbx_strand_id
1 'polypeptide(L)'
;LIILENWSFAKMKAYLVLDLTIHDLAGFRPYIASIPAFINKHAGKYIVQGVQPTIVEGDWRPERVVVIEFPARENAEAFLSDSDCQDLFRVRHETTTSKLVLVDGCS
;
A
#
# COMPACT_ATOMS: atom_id res chain seq x y z
N LEU A 1 -17.14 23.90 3.91
CA LEU A 1 -16.97 24.24 5.31
C LEU A 1 -17.79 23.35 6.20
N ILE A 2 -19.06 23.21 5.86
CA ILE A 2 -19.95 22.27 6.55
C ILE A 2 -19.44 20.83 6.43
N ILE A 3 -18.86 20.50 5.29
CA ILE A 3 -18.23 19.22 5.03
C ILE A 3 -17.10 18.94 6.04
N LEU A 4 -16.32 19.96 6.39
CA LEU A 4 -15.23 19.80 7.36
C LEU A 4 -15.78 19.46 8.75
N GLU A 5 -16.90 20.01 9.15
CA GLU A 5 -17.52 19.67 10.42
C GLU A 5 -17.96 18.21 10.46
N ASN A 6 -18.53 17.71 9.37
CA ASN A 6 -18.90 16.31 9.27
C ASN A 6 -17.68 15.39 9.33
N TRP A 7 -16.59 15.79 8.74
CA TRP A 7 -15.36 14.98 8.71
C TRP A 7 -14.70 14.87 10.08
N SER A 8 -14.92 15.84 10.97
CA SER A 8 -14.32 15.82 12.30
C SER A 8 -14.81 14.64 13.15
N PHE A 9 -15.92 14.03 12.80
CA PHE A 9 -16.51 12.91 13.55
C PHE A 9 -16.33 11.55 12.88
N ALA A 10 -15.86 11.50 11.66
CA ALA A 10 -15.70 10.26 10.93
C ALA A 10 -14.28 10.13 10.41
N LYS A 11 -13.62 9.03 10.76
CA LYS A 11 -12.32 8.71 10.18
C LYS A 11 -12.54 8.26 8.74
N MET A 12 -11.76 8.82 7.84
CA MET A 12 -11.73 8.40 6.46
C MET A 12 -10.75 7.25 6.29
N LYS A 13 -11.11 6.31 5.45
CA LYS A 13 -10.19 5.26 5.03
C LYS A 13 -8.99 5.87 4.33
N ALA A 14 -7.88 5.17 4.34
CA ALA A 14 -6.69 5.57 3.63
C ALA A 14 -6.17 4.40 2.81
N TYR A 15 -5.45 4.70 1.74
CA TYR A 15 -5.00 3.71 0.78
C TYR A 15 -3.52 3.89 0.51
N LEU A 16 -2.77 2.78 0.58
CA LEU A 16 -1.45 2.71 0.02
C LEU A 16 -1.58 2.18 -1.40
N VAL A 17 -1.06 2.93 -2.35
CA VAL A 17 -1.06 2.55 -3.77
C VAL A 17 0.38 2.33 -4.19
N LEU A 18 0.68 1.12 -4.62
CA LEU A 18 2.02 0.67 -4.95
C LEU A 18 2.09 0.30 -6.43
N ASP A 19 2.99 0.97 -7.15
CA ASP A 19 3.42 0.62 -8.49
C ASP A 19 4.67 -0.26 -8.35
N LEU A 20 4.60 -1.49 -8.82
CA LEU A 20 5.60 -2.51 -8.52
C LEU A 20 6.11 -3.20 -9.78
N THR A 21 7.42 -3.17 -9.97
CA THR A 21 8.12 -3.98 -10.98
C THR A 21 9.09 -4.90 -10.24
N ILE A 22 8.91 -6.21 -10.38
CA ILE A 22 9.74 -7.21 -9.69
C ILE A 22 10.92 -7.57 -10.59
N HIS A 23 12.15 -7.36 -10.09
CA HIS A 23 13.38 -7.70 -10.81
C HIS A 23 13.96 -9.03 -10.36
N ASP A 24 13.76 -9.40 -9.09
CA ASP A 24 14.24 -10.64 -8.50
C ASP A 24 13.11 -11.29 -7.72
N LEU A 25 12.36 -12.14 -8.39
CA LEU A 25 11.20 -12.80 -7.78
C LEU A 25 11.63 -13.72 -6.63
N ALA A 26 12.70 -14.46 -6.79
CA ALA A 26 13.17 -15.36 -5.73
C ALA A 26 13.52 -14.59 -4.46
N GLY A 27 14.23 -13.47 -4.60
CA GLY A 27 14.55 -12.60 -3.47
C GLY A 27 13.36 -11.87 -2.88
N PHE A 28 12.32 -11.64 -3.67
CA PHE A 28 11.11 -10.94 -3.23
C PHE A 28 10.12 -11.86 -2.50
N ARG A 29 10.19 -13.18 -2.69
CA ARG A 29 9.24 -14.12 -2.09
C ARG A 29 9.12 -14.03 -0.57
N PRO A 30 10.20 -13.79 0.21
CA PRO A 30 10.05 -13.61 1.65
C PRO A 30 9.15 -12.43 2.02
N TYR A 31 9.20 -11.34 1.24
CA TYR A 31 8.31 -10.20 1.42
C TYR A 31 6.85 -10.61 1.17
N ILE A 32 6.58 -11.29 0.06
CA ILE A 32 5.22 -11.74 -0.29
C ILE A 32 4.64 -12.62 0.81
N ALA A 33 5.46 -13.51 1.37
CA ALA A 33 5.02 -14.45 2.40
C ALA A 33 4.74 -13.79 3.74
N SER A 34 5.50 -12.75 4.11
CA SER A 34 5.50 -12.19 5.46
C SER A 34 4.70 -10.89 5.60
N ILE A 35 4.62 -10.09 4.54
CA ILE A 35 3.99 -8.77 4.63
C ILE A 35 2.48 -8.82 4.97
N PRO A 36 1.69 -9.83 4.54
CA PRO A 36 0.27 -9.87 4.88
C PRO A 36 -0.01 -9.85 6.38
N ALA A 37 0.82 -10.48 7.19
CA ALA A 37 0.66 -10.48 8.65
C ALA A 37 0.80 -9.06 9.23
N PHE A 38 1.73 -8.26 8.71
CA PHE A 38 1.93 -6.88 9.15
C PHE A 38 0.80 -5.97 8.67
N ILE A 39 0.32 -6.16 7.46
CA ILE A 39 -0.85 -5.43 6.96
C ILE A 39 -2.04 -5.69 7.89
N ASN A 40 -2.28 -6.95 8.22
CA ASN A 40 -3.36 -7.36 9.11
C ASN A 40 -3.18 -6.82 10.53
N LYS A 41 -1.95 -6.79 11.04
CA LYS A 41 -1.61 -6.22 12.35
C LYS A 41 -2.10 -4.78 12.48
N HIS A 42 -2.03 -4.01 11.39
CA HIS A 42 -2.44 -2.61 11.35
C HIS A 42 -3.84 -2.41 10.76
N ALA A 43 -4.64 -3.47 10.75
CA ALA A 43 -6.03 -3.48 10.28
C ALA A 43 -6.20 -3.18 8.80
N GLY A 44 -5.15 -3.35 8.01
CA GLY A 44 -5.18 -3.19 6.57
C GLY A 44 -5.69 -4.44 5.86
N LYS A 45 -6.08 -4.26 4.61
CA LYS A 45 -6.45 -5.37 3.73
C LYS A 45 -6.11 -5.02 2.28
N TYR A 46 -5.74 -6.03 1.51
CA TYR A 46 -5.59 -5.86 0.07
C TYR A 46 -6.95 -5.65 -0.58
N ILE A 47 -7.04 -4.65 -1.45
CA ILE A 47 -8.19 -4.48 -2.34
C ILE A 47 -7.78 -4.61 -3.81
N VAL A 48 -6.49 -4.46 -4.12
CA VAL A 48 -5.87 -4.84 -5.39
C VAL A 48 -4.53 -5.49 -5.04
N GLN A 49 -4.30 -6.71 -5.52
CA GLN A 49 -3.17 -7.51 -5.04
C GLN A 49 -2.19 -7.89 -6.14
N GLY A 50 -1.51 -6.88 -6.70
CA GLY A 50 -0.39 -7.12 -7.61
C GLY A 50 -0.79 -7.57 -9.01
N VAL A 51 -1.92 -7.11 -9.50
CA VAL A 51 -2.38 -7.42 -10.86
C VAL A 51 -1.80 -6.44 -11.86
N GLN A 52 -1.67 -6.91 -13.11
CA GLN A 52 -1.31 -6.05 -14.23
C GLN A 52 -2.52 -5.20 -14.61
N PRO A 53 -2.41 -3.87 -14.60
CA PRO A 53 -3.54 -3.02 -14.96
C PRO A 53 -3.75 -2.96 -16.46
N THR A 54 -4.96 -2.60 -16.85
CA THR A 54 -5.27 -2.19 -18.22
C THR A 54 -4.97 -0.71 -18.33
N ILE A 55 -4.12 -0.33 -19.29
CA ILE A 55 -3.80 1.08 -19.52
C ILE A 55 -4.92 1.71 -20.34
N VAL A 56 -5.57 2.70 -19.75
CA VAL A 56 -6.70 3.38 -20.41
C VAL A 56 -6.20 4.62 -21.17
N GLU A 57 -5.31 5.39 -20.55
CA GLU A 57 -4.67 6.54 -21.19
C GLU A 57 -3.40 6.93 -20.43
N GLY A 58 -2.52 7.66 -21.13
CA GLY A 58 -1.32 8.23 -20.54
C GLY A 58 -0.11 7.31 -20.59
N ASP A 59 1.00 7.81 -20.02
CA ASP A 59 2.30 7.17 -20.10
C ASP A 59 2.62 6.30 -18.88
N TRP A 60 1.78 6.33 -17.86
CA TRP A 60 1.97 5.51 -16.68
C TRP A 60 1.61 4.06 -16.99
N ARG A 61 2.63 3.19 -16.95
CA ARG A 61 2.49 1.78 -17.33
C ARG A 61 3.06 0.87 -16.26
N PRO A 62 2.40 0.79 -15.10
CA PRO A 62 2.86 -0.11 -14.05
C PRO A 62 2.70 -1.57 -14.47
N GLU A 63 3.66 -2.42 -14.12
CA GLU A 63 3.55 -3.85 -14.37
C GLU A 63 2.56 -4.50 -13.41
N ARG A 64 2.59 -4.07 -12.14
CA ARG A 64 1.69 -4.56 -11.10
C ARG A 64 1.24 -3.40 -10.23
N VAL A 65 -0.01 -3.43 -9.86
CA VAL A 65 -0.58 -2.46 -8.92
C VAL A 65 -1.06 -3.19 -7.68
N VAL A 66 -0.66 -2.67 -6.52
CA VAL A 66 -1.16 -3.12 -5.21
C VAL A 66 -1.88 -1.96 -4.56
N VAL A 67 -3.07 -2.19 -4.03
CA VAL A 67 -3.77 -1.21 -3.22
C VAL A 67 -4.14 -1.87 -1.91
N ILE A 68 -3.75 -1.23 -0.82
CA ILE A 68 -4.04 -1.68 0.54
C ILE A 68 -4.93 -0.64 1.20
N GLU A 69 -6.08 -1.06 1.70
CA GLU A 69 -7.00 -0.20 2.42
C GLU A 69 -6.75 -0.30 3.92
N PHE A 70 -6.70 0.85 4.59
CA PHE A 70 -6.65 0.94 6.05
C PHE A 70 -7.87 1.71 6.56
N PRO A 71 -8.34 1.41 7.79
CA PRO A 71 -9.50 2.10 8.37
C PRO A 71 -9.30 3.60 8.55
N ALA A 72 -8.04 4.03 8.73
CA ALA A 72 -7.67 5.42 8.91
C ALA A 72 -6.23 5.62 8.46
N ARG A 73 -5.87 6.88 8.19
CA ARG A 73 -4.51 7.26 7.80
C ARG A 73 -3.48 6.83 8.85
N GLU A 74 -3.82 6.96 10.12
CA GLU A 74 -2.93 6.60 11.22
C GLU A 74 -2.52 5.12 11.19
N ASN A 75 -3.43 4.25 10.76
CA ASN A 75 -3.13 2.82 10.62
C ASN A 75 -2.08 2.58 9.51
N ALA A 76 -2.22 3.27 8.38
CA ALA A 76 -1.27 3.18 7.29
C ALA A 76 0.11 3.72 7.70
N GLU A 77 0.13 4.87 8.39
CA GLU A 77 1.37 5.46 8.87
C GLU A 77 2.06 4.57 9.90
N ALA A 78 1.28 3.97 10.81
CA ALA A 78 1.81 3.01 11.79
C ALA A 78 2.41 1.77 11.10
N PHE A 79 1.77 1.28 10.05
CA PHE A 79 2.31 0.19 9.25
C PHE A 79 3.65 0.57 8.61
N LEU A 80 3.73 1.74 8.00
CA LEU A 80 4.94 2.20 7.32
C LEU A 80 6.10 2.45 8.29
N SER A 81 5.80 2.83 9.54
CA SER A 81 6.81 3.11 10.56
C SER A 81 7.05 1.96 11.53
N ASP A 82 6.38 0.83 11.35
CA ASP A 82 6.55 -0.34 12.22
C ASP A 82 8.00 -0.85 12.13
N SER A 83 8.71 -0.83 13.25
CA SER A 83 10.12 -1.23 13.30
C SER A 83 10.33 -2.69 12.88
N ASP A 84 9.37 -3.56 13.14
CA ASP A 84 9.45 -4.97 12.78
C ASP A 84 9.26 -5.21 11.28
N CYS A 85 8.78 -4.22 10.57
CA CYS A 85 8.49 -4.30 9.14
C CYS A 85 9.62 -3.76 8.26
N GLN A 86 10.59 -3.04 8.83
CA GLN A 86 11.61 -2.32 8.05
C GLN A 86 12.51 -3.25 7.23
N ASP A 87 12.85 -4.43 7.74
CA ASP A 87 13.64 -5.40 7.00
C ASP A 87 12.90 -5.89 5.75
N LEU A 88 11.58 -6.07 5.84
CA LEU A 88 10.77 -6.44 4.68
C LEU A 88 10.71 -5.32 3.65
N PHE A 89 10.60 -4.07 4.08
CA PHE A 89 10.62 -2.93 3.14
C PHE A 89 11.98 -2.86 2.43
N ARG A 90 13.07 -3.16 3.13
CA ARG A 90 14.40 -3.22 2.51
C ARG A 90 14.45 -4.32 1.44
N VAL A 91 13.92 -5.49 1.72
CA VAL A 91 13.82 -6.59 0.73
C VAL A 91 13.07 -6.12 -0.51
N ARG A 92 11.94 -5.44 -0.34
CA ARG A 92 11.19 -4.89 -1.47
C ARG A 92 12.04 -3.91 -2.28
N HIS A 93 12.74 -3.01 -1.62
CA HIS A 93 13.59 -2.02 -2.30
C HIS A 93 14.75 -2.67 -3.07
N GLU A 94 15.29 -3.75 -2.55
CA GLU A 94 16.44 -4.44 -3.18
C GLU A 94 16.02 -5.31 -4.37
N THR A 95 14.79 -5.81 -4.39
CA THR A 95 14.33 -6.81 -5.37
C THR A 95 13.34 -6.27 -6.38
N THR A 96 12.89 -5.04 -6.19
CA THR A 96 11.87 -4.40 -7.04
C THR A 96 12.23 -2.96 -7.31
N THR A 97 11.60 -2.39 -8.35
CA THR A 97 11.43 -0.94 -8.48
C THR A 97 10.00 -0.64 -8.07
N SER A 98 9.83 0.19 -7.05
CA SER A 98 8.49 0.49 -6.55
C SER A 98 8.31 1.98 -6.32
N LYS A 99 7.07 2.43 -6.54
CA LYS A 99 6.62 3.78 -6.22
C LYS A 99 5.39 3.63 -5.34
N LEU A 100 5.39 4.33 -4.22
CA LEU A 100 4.37 4.17 -3.20
C LEU A 100 3.80 5.53 -2.83
N VAL A 101 2.48 5.64 -2.83
CA VAL A 101 1.78 6.84 -2.35
C VAL A 101 0.74 6.45 -1.32
N LEU A 102 0.49 7.36 -0.39
CA LEU A 102 -0.59 7.23 0.60
C LEU A 102 -1.63 8.29 0.27
N VAL A 103 -2.87 7.87 0.06
CA VAL A 103 -3.98 8.76 -0.27
C VAL A 103 -5.14 8.55 0.68
N ASP A 104 -5.81 9.64 1.05
CA ASP A 104 -7.01 9.55 1.87
C ASP A 104 -8.22 9.27 0.99
N GLY A 105 -9.10 8.42 1.47
CA GLY A 105 -10.37 8.16 0.82
C GLY A 105 -11.39 9.26 1.12
N CYS A 106 -12.55 9.15 0.50
CA CYS A 106 -13.64 10.11 0.72
C CYS A 106 -14.70 9.57 1.70
N SER A 107 -14.47 8.44 2.26
CA SER A 107 -15.38 7.83 3.24
C SER A 107 -14.64 6.87 4.15
#